data_7975ae387f7e23c8e4e53386e2366526
#
_entry.id   7975ae387f7e23c8e4e53386e2366526
#
_cell.length_a   1.000
_cell.length_b   1.000
_cell.length_c   1.000
_cell.angle_alpha   90.00
_cell.angle_beta   90.00
_cell.angle_gamma   90.00
#
_symmetry.space_group_name_H-M   'P 1'
#
loop_
_entity.id
_entity.type
_entity.pdbx_description
1 polymer ?
#
loop_
_entity_poly.entity_id
_entity_poly.type
_entity_poly.pdbx_seq_one_letter_code
_entity_poly.pdbx_strand_id
1 'polypeptide(L)'
;MQTSARNKKSILVTGASSGIGFCAAQTLRQRGYHVIATCRKESDILRLQALGYDTVSLDLNDNNSIDAAAQTVLSLCNHRLFGLFNNAGFGVYGPLSSISREQLEAQFSTNFFGVHQLTLQLLPSMLEHHEGRIIQTSSVMGIISTPGRGAYAASKYALEAWSDALRLELKGSDVFISLIEPGPIHTAFTQNVEQTQKDKPIQNPGIASRFTLTPEHVVEKLIHALESPRPKVRYSVTLLTVAVRILKRILPDKLMDKILANQGKKA
;
A
#
# COMPACT_ATOMS: atom_id res chain seq x y z
N MET A 1 35.43 -12.85 -1.65
CA MET A 1 34.41 -11.94 -1.03
C MET A 1 32.98 -12.36 -1.40
N GLN A 2 32.58 -13.61 -1.15
CA GLN A 2 31.23 -14.14 -1.52
C GLN A 2 30.40 -14.64 -0.31
N THR A 3 30.83 -14.41 0.91
CA THR A 3 30.18 -15.00 2.11
C THR A 3 29.18 -14.06 2.81
N SER A 4 29.01 -12.81 2.35
CA SER A 4 28.10 -11.82 2.99
C SER A 4 26.67 -11.79 2.43
N ALA A 5 26.38 -12.45 1.31
CA ALA A 5 25.07 -12.37 0.65
C ALA A 5 24.03 -13.38 1.20
N ARG A 6 24.46 -14.42 1.90
CA ARG A 6 23.58 -15.56 2.28
C ARG A 6 22.64 -15.32 3.46
N ASN A 7 22.68 -14.19 4.15
CA ASN A 7 21.90 -13.98 5.39
C ASN A 7 21.05 -12.71 5.45
N LYS A 8 20.83 -12.05 4.31
CA LYS A 8 19.99 -10.85 4.28
C LYS A 8 18.51 -11.25 4.20
N LYS A 9 17.68 -10.70 5.08
CA LYS A 9 16.22 -10.87 4.99
C LYS A 9 15.70 -10.23 3.71
N SER A 10 14.92 -10.99 2.94
CA SER A 10 14.36 -10.53 1.66
C SER A 10 13.01 -9.85 1.87
N ILE A 11 12.82 -8.70 1.22
CA ILE A 11 11.58 -7.92 1.27
C ILE A 11 11.13 -7.61 -0.14
N LEU A 12 9.89 -7.99 -0.46
CA LEU A 12 9.21 -7.58 -1.67
C LEU A 12 8.54 -6.22 -1.46
N VAL A 13 8.80 -5.27 -2.36
CA VAL A 13 8.15 -3.95 -2.39
C VAL A 13 7.36 -3.81 -3.68
N THR A 14 6.02 -3.75 -3.60
CA THR A 14 5.19 -3.54 -4.78
C THR A 14 5.05 -2.05 -5.11
N GLY A 15 5.06 -1.72 -6.42
CA GLY A 15 4.98 -0.33 -6.88
C GLY A 15 6.20 0.50 -6.52
N ALA A 16 7.39 -0.07 -6.69
CA ALA A 16 8.66 0.54 -6.31
C ALA A 16 9.19 1.58 -7.33
N SER A 17 8.45 1.90 -8.39
CA SER A 17 8.90 2.84 -9.41
C SER A 17 8.94 4.30 -8.95
N SER A 18 8.13 4.69 -7.96
CA SER A 18 8.05 6.09 -7.51
C SER A 18 7.49 6.21 -6.09
N GLY A 19 7.45 7.44 -5.57
CA GLY A 19 6.77 7.80 -4.33
C GLY A 19 7.17 6.94 -3.14
N ILE A 20 6.18 6.44 -2.39
CA ILE A 20 6.40 5.66 -1.15
C ILE A 20 7.19 4.37 -1.45
N GLY A 21 6.84 3.65 -2.53
CA GLY A 21 7.51 2.39 -2.87
C GLY A 21 8.99 2.56 -3.19
N PHE A 22 9.36 3.60 -3.94
CA PHE A 22 10.76 3.88 -4.26
C PHE A 22 11.55 4.32 -3.01
N CYS A 23 10.98 5.22 -2.21
CA CYS A 23 11.57 5.65 -0.94
C CYS A 23 11.78 4.44 0.00
N ALA A 24 10.79 3.55 0.09
CA ALA A 24 10.88 2.32 0.87
C ALA A 24 12.01 1.41 0.36
N ALA A 25 12.08 1.16 -0.95
CA ALA A 25 13.13 0.33 -1.54
C ALA A 25 14.53 0.87 -1.25
N GLN A 26 14.74 2.19 -1.38
CA GLN A 26 16.01 2.83 -1.05
C GLN A 26 16.38 2.67 0.43
N THR A 27 15.46 3.00 1.32
CA THR A 27 15.69 2.93 2.77
C THR A 27 15.95 1.51 3.24
N LEU A 28 15.17 0.53 2.76
CA LEU A 28 15.34 -0.88 3.12
C LEU A 28 16.71 -1.41 2.66
N ARG A 29 17.13 -1.06 1.44
CA ARG A 29 18.45 -1.44 0.93
C ARG A 29 19.58 -0.83 1.75
N GLN A 30 19.49 0.46 2.12
CA GLN A 30 20.46 1.12 2.99
C GLN A 30 20.56 0.46 4.37
N ARG A 31 19.46 -0.13 4.86
CA ARG A 31 19.39 -0.89 6.11
C ARG A 31 19.90 -2.33 5.99
N GLY A 32 20.37 -2.72 4.81
CA GLY A 32 20.98 -4.03 4.58
C GLY A 32 20.02 -5.15 4.18
N TYR A 33 18.74 -4.86 3.92
CA TYR A 33 17.81 -5.86 3.38
C TYR A 33 18.12 -6.20 1.93
N HIS A 34 17.77 -7.42 1.53
CA HIS A 34 17.66 -7.81 0.12
C HIS A 34 16.28 -7.33 -0.37
N VAL A 35 16.27 -6.32 -1.22
CA VAL A 35 15.04 -5.71 -1.73
C VAL A 35 14.73 -6.22 -3.12
N ILE A 36 13.57 -6.86 -3.27
CA ILE A 36 12.99 -7.23 -4.56
C ILE A 36 11.94 -6.16 -4.89
N ALA A 37 12.18 -5.41 -5.96
CA ALA A 37 11.35 -4.27 -6.34
C ALA A 37 10.43 -4.65 -7.50
N THR A 38 9.13 -4.37 -7.41
CA THR A 38 8.24 -4.60 -8.54
C THR A 38 7.69 -3.31 -9.13
N CYS A 39 7.53 -3.30 -10.44
CA CYS A 39 6.83 -2.28 -11.19
C CYS A 39 6.25 -2.87 -12.47
N ARG A 40 5.35 -2.12 -13.11
CA ARG A 40 4.62 -2.58 -14.29
C ARG A 40 5.31 -2.25 -15.60
N LYS A 41 5.93 -1.05 -15.68
CA LYS A 41 6.53 -0.55 -16.91
C LYS A 41 7.96 -1.06 -17.06
N GLU A 42 8.32 -1.55 -18.23
CA GLU A 42 9.66 -2.03 -18.55
C GLU A 42 10.73 -0.96 -18.33
N SER A 43 10.45 0.28 -18.70
CA SER A 43 11.38 1.41 -18.48
C SER A 43 11.71 1.61 -16.99
N ASP A 44 10.75 1.38 -16.08
CA ASP A 44 10.97 1.45 -14.65
C ASP A 44 11.77 0.24 -14.14
N ILE A 45 11.53 -0.95 -14.71
CA ILE A 45 12.30 -2.16 -14.43
C ILE A 45 13.77 -1.93 -14.75
N LEU A 46 14.07 -1.51 -15.97
CA LEU A 46 15.45 -1.24 -16.44
C LEU A 46 16.13 -0.17 -15.57
N ARG A 47 15.41 0.88 -15.21
CA ARG A 47 15.91 1.93 -14.32
C ARG A 47 16.28 1.40 -12.92
N LEU A 48 15.43 0.58 -12.34
CA LEU A 48 15.68 -0.02 -11.01
C LEU A 48 16.81 -1.05 -11.07
N GLN A 49 16.91 -1.84 -12.14
CA GLN A 49 18.04 -2.74 -12.38
C GLN A 49 19.37 -1.98 -12.48
N ALA A 50 19.39 -0.88 -13.22
CA ALA A 50 20.57 -0.01 -13.30
C ALA A 50 20.99 0.57 -11.95
N LEU A 51 20.04 0.73 -11.02
CA LEU A 51 20.30 1.10 -9.63
C LEU A 51 20.73 -0.11 -8.75
N GLY A 52 20.78 -1.33 -9.31
CA GLY A 52 21.23 -2.55 -8.65
C GLY A 52 20.17 -3.21 -7.75
N TYR A 53 18.89 -3.08 -8.07
CA TYR A 53 17.81 -3.84 -7.43
C TYR A 53 17.51 -5.13 -8.21
N ASP A 54 17.18 -6.19 -7.51
CA ASP A 54 16.44 -7.29 -8.11
C ASP A 54 15.03 -6.82 -8.44
N THR A 55 14.62 -6.97 -9.69
CA THR A 55 13.34 -6.44 -10.17
C THR A 55 12.47 -7.52 -10.78
N VAL A 56 11.17 -7.40 -10.55
CA VAL A 56 10.16 -8.30 -11.09
C VAL A 56 9.04 -7.48 -11.71
N SER A 57 8.63 -7.84 -12.92
CA SER A 57 7.44 -7.26 -13.55
C SER A 57 6.20 -7.73 -12.81
N LEU A 58 5.31 -6.80 -12.47
CA LEU A 58 4.06 -7.11 -11.78
C LEU A 58 2.95 -6.14 -12.20
N ASP A 59 1.90 -6.70 -12.79
CA ASP A 59 0.61 -6.03 -12.94
C ASP A 59 -0.43 -6.74 -12.04
N LEU A 60 -0.92 -6.04 -11.03
CA LEU A 60 -1.92 -6.56 -10.08
C LEU A 60 -3.33 -6.73 -10.70
N ASN A 61 -3.52 -6.32 -11.95
CA ASN A 61 -4.77 -6.57 -12.70
C ASN A 61 -4.71 -7.87 -13.53
N ASP A 62 -3.55 -8.48 -13.64
CA ASP A 62 -3.33 -9.69 -14.45
C ASP A 62 -2.91 -10.86 -13.57
N ASN A 63 -3.78 -11.87 -13.49
CA ASN A 63 -3.54 -13.07 -12.68
C ASN A 63 -2.26 -13.80 -13.10
N ASN A 64 -2.00 -13.91 -14.41
CA ASN A 64 -0.79 -14.58 -14.91
C ASN A 64 0.48 -13.79 -14.53
N SER A 65 0.41 -12.46 -14.58
CA SER A 65 1.51 -11.60 -14.12
C SER A 65 1.78 -11.79 -12.63
N ILE A 66 0.73 -11.92 -11.81
CA ILE A 66 0.86 -12.15 -10.36
C ILE A 66 1.50 -13.52 -10.10
N ASP A 67 1.04 -14.56 -10.79
CA ASP A 67 1.54 -15.94 -10.64
C ASP A 67 3.04 -16.01 -11.01
N ALA A 68 3.43 -15.47 -12.15
CA ALA A 68 4.82 -15.42 -12.60
C ALA A 68 5.70 -14.59 -11.65
N ALA A 69 5.18 -13.46 -11.17
CA ALA A 69 5.91 -12.60 -10.23
C ALA A 69 6.13 -13.31 -8.89
N ALA A 70 5.13 -13.98 -8.34
CA ALA A 70 5.27 -14.72 -7.08
C ALA A 70 6.32 -15.82 -7.17
N GLN A 71 6.31 -16.62 -8.24
CA GLN A 71 7.32 -17.65 -8.49
C GLN A 71 8.74 -17.07 -8.60
N THR A 72 8.89 -15.97 -9.35
CA THR A 72 10.18 -15.29 -9.50
C THR A 72 10.69 -14.75 -8.16
N VAL A 73 9.82 -14.11 -7.37
CA VAL A 73 10.15 -13.61 -6.03
C VAL A 73 10.60 -14.75 -5.11
N LEU A 74 9.87 -15.84 -5.07
CA LEU A 74 10.25 -17.01 -4.25
C LEU A 74 11.60 -17.60 -4.67
N SER A 75 11.89 -17.66 -5.97
CA SER A 75 13.21 -18.06 -6.48
C SER A 75 14.31 -17.12 -6.04
N LEU A 76 14.12 -15.79 -6.17
CA LEU A 76 15.11 -14.76 -5.80
C LEU A 76 15.44 -14.76 -4.30
N CYS A 77 14.49 -15.11 -3.44
CA CYS A 77 14.69 -15.18 -2.00
C CYS A 77 14.94 -16.61 -1.46
N ASN A 78 15.21 -17.58 -2.35
CA ASN A 78 15.37 -19.00 -2.00
C ASN A 78 14.22 -19.52 -1.13
N HIS A 79 12.98 -19.21 -1.49
CA HIS A 79 11.75 -19.55 -0.77
C HIS A 79 11.71 -19.07 0.68
N ARG A 80 12.48 -18.02 1.03
CA ARG A 80 12.51 -17.45 2.37
C ARG A 80 12.23 -15.95 2.31
N LEU A 81 10.97 -15.61 2.06
CA LEU A 81 10.52 -14.21 2.05
C LEU A 81 10.22 -13.75 3.49
N PHE A 82 10.93 -12.74 3.96
CA PHE A 82 10.70 -12.14 5.27
C PHE A 82 9.61 -11.08 5.26
N GLY A 83 9.60 -10.20 4.25
CA GLY A 83 8.70 -9.05 4.23
C GLY A 83 7.97 -8.90 2.90
N LEU A 84 6.68 -8.57 2.97
CA LEU A 84 5.86 -8.17 1.83
C LEU A 84 5.28 -6.79 2.12
N PHE A 85 5.70 -5.79 1.36
CA PHE A 85 5.13 -4.45 1.39
C PHE A 85 4.22 -4.24 0.18
N ASN A 86 2.93 -4.48 0.37
CA ASN A 86 1.87 -4.22 -0.60
C ASN A 86 1.58 -2.70 -0.66
N ASN A 87 2.32 -2.02 -1.51
CA ASN A 87 2.25 -0.56 -1.66
C ASN A 87 1.66 -0.14 -3.01
N ALA A 88 1.77 -0.97 -4.04
CA ALA A 88 1.18 -0.67 -5.35
C ALA A 88 -0.33 -0.40 -5.23
N GLY A 89 -0.79 0.62 -5.95
CA GLY A 89 -2.19 1.01 -5.97
C GLY A 89 -2.42 2.30 -6.75
N PHE A 90 -3.68 2.57 -7.06
CA PHE A 90 -4.12 3.82 -7.68
C PHE A 90 -5.49 4.22 -7.17
N GLY A 91 -6.00 5.40 -7.59
CA GLY A 91 -7.30 5.90 -7.18
C GLY A 91 -8.16 6.31 -8.37
N VAL A 92 -9.38 5.76 -8.44
CA VAL A 92 -10.44 6.26 -9.31
C VAL A 92 -11.27 7.26 -8.51
N TYR A 93 -11.29 8.50 -8.95
CA TYR A 93 -11.95 9.61 -8.26
C TYR A 93 -13.04 10.21 -9.16
N GLY A 94 -14.16 10.52 -8.56
CA GLY A 94 -15.33 11.10 -9.19
C GLY A 94 -16.59 10.84 -8.38
N PRO A 95 -17.73 11.49 -8.69
CA PRO A 95 -19.02 11.14 -8.11
C PRO A 95 -19.33 9.67 -8.39
N LEU A 96 -19.81 8.91 -7.39
CA LEU A 96 -20.14 7.48 -7.58
C LEU A 96 -21.13 7.23 -8.70
N SER A 97 -22.04 8.19 -8.94
CA SER A 97 -23.01 8.13 -10.06
C SER A 97 -22.37 8.20 -11.45
N SER A 98 -21.10 8.63 -11.56
CA SER A 98 -20.36 8.72 -12.82
C SER A 98 -19.25 7.66 -12.95
N ILE A 99 -19.03 6.85 -11.93
CA ILE A 99 -18.05 5.75 -11.96
C ILE A 99 -18.70 4.54 -12.65
N SER A 100 -18.13 4.11 -13.77
CA SER A 100 -18.61 2.91 -14.45
C SER A 100 -18.22 1.64 -13.68
N ARG A 101 -18.88 0.53 -14.02
CA ARG A 101 -18.55 -0.78 -13.46
C ARG A 101 -17.08 -1.16 -13.73
N GLU A 102 -16.62 -0.96 -14.95
CA GLU A 102 -15.25 -1.27 -15.37
C GLU A 102 -14.21 -0.47 -14.58
N GLN A 103 -14.50 0.81 -14.31
CA GLN A 103 -13.63 1.64 -13.47
C GLN A 103 -13.58 1.14 -12.02
N LEU A 104 -14.72 0.71 -11.49
CA LEU A 104 -14.79 0.15 -10.14
C LEU A 104 -14.07 -1.20 -10.07
N GLU A 105 -14.29 -2.07 -11.06
CA GLU A 105 -13.59 -3.36 -11.18
C GLU A 105 -12.07 -3.16 -11.26
N ALA A 106 -11.58 -2.25 -12.10
CA ALA A 106 -10.15 -1.93 -12.19
C ALA A 106 -9.58 -1.42 -10.85
N GLN A 107 -10.35 -0.57 -10.14
CA GLN A 107 -9.96 -0.09 -8.80
C GLN A 107 -9.78 -1.25 -7.81
N PHE A 108 -10.72 -2.20 -7.79
CA PHE A 108 -10.68 -3.36 -6.91
C PHE A 108 -9.63 -4.38 -7.36
N SER A 109 -9.47 -4.60 -8.66
CA SER A 109 -8.48 -5.54 -9.21
C SER A 109 -7.07 -5.19 -8.71
N THR A 110 -6.67 -3.93 -8.85
CA THR A 110 -5.34 -3.52 -8.38
C THR A 110 -5.24 -3.43 -6.86
N ASN A 111 -6.20 -2.75 -6.19
CA ASN A 111 -6.04 -2.37 -4.79
C ASN A 111 -6.44 -3.47 -3.80
N PHE A 112 -7.13 -4.51 -4.28
CA PHE A 112 -7.66 -5.55 -3.42
C PHE A 112 -7.44 -6.97 -3.97
N PHE A 113 -7.99 -7.34 -5.14
CA PHE A 113 -7.91 -8.71 -5.64
C PHE A 113 -6.48 -9.15 -5.94
N GLY A 114 -5.69 -8.32 -6.63
CA GLY A 114 -4.29 -8.62 -6.90
C GLY A 114 -3.43 -8.63 -5.63
N VAL A 115 -3.72 -7.76 -4.66
CA VAL A 115 -3.06 -7.78 -3.34
C VAL A 115 -3.38 -9.08 -2.60
N HIS A 116 -4.66 -9.52 -2.63
CA HIS A 116 -5.09 -10.79 -2.05
C HIS A 116 -4.33 -11.96 -2.69
N GLN A 117 -4.38 -12.09 -4.02
CA GLN A 117 -3.75 -13.19 -4.74
C GLN A 117 -2.23 -13.26 -4.46
N LEU A 118 -1.53 -12.15 -4.63
CA LEU A 118 -0.08 -12.08 -4.38
C LEU A 118 0.26 -12.46 -2.93
N THR A 119 -0.51 -11.93 -1.96
CA THR A 119 -0.26 -12.22 -0.55
C THR A 119 -0.44 -13.71 -0.25
N LEU A 120 -1.50 -14.34 -0.74
CA LEU A 120 -1.75 -15.77 -0.49
C LEU A 120 -0.73 -16.68 -1.16
N GLN A 121 -0.17 -16.29 -2.30
CA GLN A 121 0.89 -17.08 -2.97
C GLN A 121 2.24 -17.00 -2.24
N LEU A 122 2.52 -15.89 -1.58
CA LEU A 122 3.78 -15.67 -0.85
C LEU A 122 3.71 -16.10 0.63
N LEU A 123 2.51 -16.13 1.20
CA LEU A 123 2.27 -16.47 2.61
C LEU A 123 2.83 -17.85 3.03
N PRO A 124 2.72 -18.93 2.24
CA PRO A 124 3.26 -20.24 2.62
C PRO A 124 4.76 -20.21 2.94
N SER A 125 5.54 -19.44 2.20
CA SER A 125 6.98 -19.25 2.47
C SER A 125 7.24 -18.61 3.84
N MET A 126 6.40 -17.70 4.30
CA MET A 126 6.53 -17.08 5.62
C MET A 126 6.10 -18.05 6.74
N LEU A 127 5.03 -18.82 6.49
CA LEU A 127 4.53 -19.80 7.46
C LEU A 127 5.51 -20.95 7.68
N GLU A 128 6.11 -21.47 6.60
CA GLU A 128 7.11 -22.54 6.66
C GLU A 128 8.32 -22.16 7.51
N HIS A 129 8.72 -20.88 7.48
CA HIS A 129 9.87 -20.39 8.21
C HIS A 129 9.52 -19.76 9.59
N HIS A 130 8.24 -19.77 9.98
CA HIS A 130 7.74 -19.15 11.21
C HIS A 130 8.24 -17.71 11.38
N GLU A 131 8.36 -16.96 10.27
CA GLU A 131 8.86 -15.60 10.26
C GLU A 131 8.27 -14.84 9.09
N GLY A 132 7.47 -13.80 9.36
CA GLY A 132 6.88 -13.01 8.26
C GLY A 132 6.38 -11.64 8.71
N ARG A 133 6.44 -10.69 7.78
CA ARG A 133 5.90 -9.33 7.92
C ARG A 133 5.13 -8.96 6.66
N ILE A 134 3.83 -8.86 6.75
CA ILE A 134 2.94 -8.40 5.67
C ILE A 134 2.47 -6.99 6.03
N ILE A 135 2.85 -6.02 5.21
CA ILE A 135 2.51 -4.62 5.44
C ILE A 135 1.65 -4.13 4.28
N GLN A 136 0.44 -3.69 4.60
CA GLN A 136 -0.53 -3.16 3.65
C GLN A 136 -0.54 -1.64 3.67
N THR A 137 -0.39 -1.01 2.51
CA THR A 137 -0.65 0.43 2.37
C THR A 137 -2.15 0.66 2.23
N SER A 138 -2.78 0.97 3.38
CA SER A 138 -4.16 1.43 3.44
C SER A 138 -4.23 2.94 3.16
N SER A 139 -5.11 3.66 3.80
CA SER A 139 -5.29 5.11 3.70
C SER A 139 -6.19 5.61 4.84
N VAL A 140 -6.20 6.92 5.08
CA VAL A 140 -7.29 7.56 5.82
C VAL A 140 -8.64 7.27 5.17
N MET A 141 -8.67 7.01 3.85
CA MET A 141 -9.87 6.57 3.12
C MET A 141 -10.27 5.11 3.39
N GLY A 142 -9.47 4.34 4.09
CA GLY A 142 -9.87 3.04 4.66
C GLY A 142 -10.63 3.17 6.00
N ILE A 143 -10.68 4.38 6.57
CA ILE A 143 -11.36 4.69 7.83
C ILE A 143 -12.63 5.51 7.59
N ILE A 144 -12.57 6.48 6.68
CA ILE A 144 -13.67 7.35 6.26
C ILE A 144 -13.81 7.36 4.74
N SER A 145 -14.97 7.84 4.27
CA SER A 145 -15.19 8.14 2.85
C SER A 145 -15.60 9.61 2.69
N THR A 146 -15.21 10.23 1.57
CA THR A 146 -15.57 11.61 1.24
C THR A 146 -16.18 11.66 -0.15
N PRO A 147 -16.98 12.70 -0.47
CA PRO A 147 -17.50 12.87 -1.83
C PRO A 147 -16.37 12.82 -2.87
N GLY A 148 -16.60 12.18 -4.00
CA GLY A 148 -15.65 12.03 -5.09
C GLY A 148 -14.54 10.99 -4.87
N ARG A 149 -14.50 10.31 -3.75
CA ARG A 149 -13.49 9.27 -3.44
C ARG A 149 -14.08 7.91 -3.08
N GLY A 150 -15.37 7.70 -3.36
CA GLY A 150 -16.11 6.52 -2.91
C GLY A 150 -15.53 5.20 -3.42
N ALA A 151 -15.17 5.10 -4.70
CA ALA A 151 -14.59 3.88 -5.28
C ALA A 151 -13.24 3.51 -4.61
N TYR A 152 -12.35 4.49 -4.47
CA TYR A 152 -11.07 4.30 -3.79
C TYR A 152 -11.27 3.94 -2.31
N ALA A 153 -12.13 4.66 -1.59
CA ALA A 153 -12.43 4.38 -0.19
C ALA A 153 -12.96 2.95 -0.02
N ALA A 154 -13.90 2.51 -0.85
CA ALA A 154 -14.44 1.16 -0.81
C ALA A 154 -13.34 0.09 -0.93
N SER A 155 -12.38 0.26 -1.87
CA SER A 155 -11.25 -0.67 -2.00
C SER A 155 -10.34 -0.70 -0.78
N LYS A 156 -10.12 0.45 -0.11
CA LYS A 156 -9.30 0.51 1.11
C LYS A 156 -10.03 -0.02 2.35
N TYR A 157 -11.36 0.17 2.45
CA TYR A 157 -12.17 -0.47 3.49
C TYR A 157 -12.16 -2.01 3.35
N ALA A 158 -12.27 -2.51 2.11
CA ALA A 158 -12.15 -3.94 1.84
C ALA A 158 -10.78 -4.49 2.32
N LEU A 159 -9.69 -3.78 2.02
CA LEU A 159 -8.34 -4.15 2.43
C LEU A 159 -8.19 -4.13 3.98
N GLU A 160 -8.78 -3.16 4.68
CA GLU A 160 -8.78 -3.09 6.13
C GLU A 160 -9.46 -4.32 6.75
N ALA A 161 -10.69 -4.63 6.31
CA ALA A 161 -11.45 -5.76 6.81
C ALA A 161 -10.78 -7.10 6.52
N TRP A 162 -10.27 -7.27 5.30
CA TRP A 162 -9.52 -8.47 4.89
C TRP A 162 -8.25 -8.67 5.72
N SER A 163 -7.51 -7.59 5.96
CA SER A 163 -6.29 -7.66 6.77
C SER A 163 -6.57 -8.01 8.23
N ASP A 164 -7.69 -7.55 8.78
CA ASP A 164 -8.11 -7.92 10.14
C ASP A 164 -8.45 -9.41 10.22
N ALA A 165 -9.18 -9.96 9.23
CA ALA A 165 -9.51 -11.38 9.18
C ALA A 165 -8.24 -12.24 9.10
N LEU A 166 -7.38 -11.97 8.12
CA LEU A 166 -6.15 -12.74 7.93
C LEU A 166 -5.21 -12.64 9.15
N ARG A 167 -5.15 -11.49 9.82
CA ARG A 167 -4.37 -11.34 11.06
C ARG A 167 -4.86 -12.23 12.18
N LEU A 168 -6.19 -12.43 12.29
CA LEU A 168 -6.78 -13.32 13.29
C LEU A 168 -6.51 -14.79 12.94
N GLU A 169 -6.58 -15.15 11.68
CA GLU A 169 -6.28 -16.49 11.18
C GLU A 169 -4.80 -16.88 11.38
N LEU A 170 -3.89 -15.90 11.27
CA LEU A 170 -2.44 -16.10 11.46
C LEU A 170 -1.99 -16.05 12.93
N LYS A 171 -2.92 -15.99 13.88
CA LYS A 171 -2.55 -15.93 15.30
C LYS A 171 -1.75 -17.18 15.73
N GLY A 172 -0.53 -16.95 16.22
CA GLY A 172 0.38 -18.03 16.65
C GLY A 172 1.37 -18.51 15.59
N SER A 173 1.37 -17.92 14.38
CA SER A 173 2.26 -18.36 13.28
C SER A 173 3.59 -17.59 13.20
N ASP A 174 3.80 -16.57 14.04
CA ASP A 174 4.92 -15.61 13.95
C ASP A 174 4.95 -14.78 12.64
N VAL A 175 3.86 -14.84 11.84
CA VAL A 175 3.62 -13.96 10.71
C VAL A 175 2.69 -12.83 11.13
N PHE A 176 3.16 -11.59 11.00
CA PHE A 176 2.43 -10.40 11.45
C PHE A 176 1.92 -9.58 10.27
N ILE A 177 0.69 -9.11 10.38
CA ILE A 177 0.08 -8.17 9.43
C ILE A 177 -0.06 -6.80 10.09
N SER A 178 0.36 -5.77 9.35
CA SER A 178 0.22 -4.37 9.73
C SER A 178 -0.36 -3.55 8.60
N LEU A 179 -1.21 -2.59 8.93
CA LEU A 179 -1.73 -1.60 8.00
C LEU A 179 -1.07 -0.25 8.27
N ILE A 180 -0.53 0.36 7.23
CA ILE A 180 -0.09 1.76 7.29
C ILE A 180 -1.21 2.59 6.67
N GLU A 181 -1.62 3.64 7.36
CA GLU A 181 -2.75 4.50 7.01
C GLU A 181 -2.27 5.93 6.75
N PRO A 182 -1.74 6.21 5.55
CA PRO A 182 -1.36 7.56 5.18
C PRO A 182 -2.59 8.48 5.09
N GLY A 183 -2.41 9.72 5.50
CA GLY A 183 -3.21 10.83 5.04
C GLY A 183 -2.67 11.35 3.70
N PRO A 184 -2.77 12.65 3.39
CA PRO A 184 -2.15 13.25 2.22
C PRO A 184 -0.62 13.09 2.25
N ILE A 185 -0.06 12.47 1.21
CA ILE A 185 1.39 12.31 1.02
C ILE A 185 1.78 12.89 -0.34
N HIS A 186 2.84 13.64 -0.38
CA HIS A 186 3.38 14.24 -1.61
C HIS A 186 4.04 13.16 -2.47
N THR A 187 3.31 12.62 -3.43
CA THR A 187 3.76 11.54 -4.32
C THR A 187 3.16 11.69 -5.71
N ALA A 188 3.72 10.97 -6.69
CA ALA A 188 3.15 10.84 -8.03
C ALA A 188 1.73 10.22 -8.03
N PHE A 189 1.31 9.57 -6.95
CA PHE A 189 -0.06 9.07 -6.81
C PHE A 189 -1.10 10.18 -6.98
N THR A 190 -0.88 11.36 -6.37
CA THR A 190 -1.77 12.52 -6.50
C THR A 190 -1.83 13.01 -7.95
N GLN A 191 -0.71 13.00 -8.66
CA GLN A 191 -0.64 13.38 -10.07
C GLN A 191 -1.37 12.37 -10.98
N ASN A 192 -1.23 11.07 -10.70
CA ASN A 192 -1.92 10.02 -11.46
C ASN A 192 -3.45 10.06 -11.26
N VAL A 193 -3.91 10.47 -10.09
CA VAL A 193 -5.34 10.69 -9.80
C VAL A 193 -5.89 11.88 -10.59
N GLU A 194 -5.16 12.97 -10.69
CA GLU A 194 -5.57 14.16 -11.45
C GLU A 194 -5.75 13.84 -12.96
N GLN A 195 -4.95 12.92 -13.50
CA GLN A 195 -5.06 12.49 -14.89
C GLN A 195 -6.31 11.64 -15.19
N THR A 196 -6.93 11.00 -14.20
CA THR A 196 -8.18 10.25 -14.40
C THR A 196 -9.42 11.14 -14.37
N GLN A 197 -9.32 12.37 -13.89
CA GLN A 197 -10.37 13.40 -13.92
C GLN A 197 -10.17 14.32 -15.13
N LYS A 198 -10.63 13.90 -16.32
CA LYS A 198 -10.46 14.67 -17.56
C LYS A 198 -11.14 16.05 -17.55
N ASP A 199 -12.08 16.33 -16.64
CA ASP A 199 -12.96 17.49 -16.76
C ASP A 199 -12.84 18.57 -15.66
N LYS A 200 -12.08 18.38 -14.59
CA LYS A 200 -11.84 19.45 -13.60
C LYS A 200 -10.54 19.23 -12.84
N PRO A 201 -9.59 20.15 -12.93
CA PRO A 201 -8.48 20.17 -11.98
C PRO A 201 -9.03 20.32 -10.57
N ILE A 202 -8.49 19.55 -9.61
CA ILE A 202 -8.80 19.74 -8.18
C ILE A 202 -8.28 21.12 -7.80
N GLN A 203 -9.10 22.14 -8.00
CA GLN A 203 -8.81 23.52 -7.59
C GLN A 203 -9.05 23.63 -6.10
N ASN A 204 -8.02 23.93 -5.40
CA ASN A 204 -7.81 24.17 -3.98
C ASN A 204 -7.34 22.96 -3.16
N PRO A 205 -6.11 23.07 -2.66
CA PRO A 205 -5.65 22.24 -1.57
C PRO A 205 -6.47 22.63 -0.33
N GLY A 206 -7.51 21.87 -0.01
CA GLY A 206 -8.28 22.04 1.22
C GLY A 206 -7.37 21.98 2.45
N ILE A 207 -7.94 22.14 3.67
CA ILE A 207 -7.21 22.04 4.95
C ILE A 207 -6.28 20.81 4.98
N ALA A 208 -6.62 19.73 4.27
CA ALA A 208 -5.81 18.52 4.14
C ALA A 208 -4.40 18.76 3.56
N SER A 209 -4.20 19.75 2.67
CA SER A 209 -2.88 20.03 2.09
C SER A 209 -1.87 20.57 3.10
N ARG A 210 -2.35 21.24 4.14
CA ARG A 210 -1.49 21.74 5.23
C ARG A 210 -0.90 20.62 6.08
N PHE A 211 -1.43 19.41 5.96
CA PHE A 211 -0.99 18.21 6.65
C PHE A 211 -0.36 17.18 5.70
N THR A 212 0.02 17.60 4.49
CA THR A 212 0.70 16.75 3.53
C THR A 212 2.11 16.45 4.04
N LEU A 213 2.41 15.19 4.20
CA LEU A 213 3.74 14.70 4.60
C LEU A 213 4.47 14.11 3.39
N THR A 214 5.73 13.76 3.59
CA THR A 214 6.57 13.14 2.56
C THR A 214 6.58 11.60 2.68
N PRO A 215 7.03 10.86 1.65
CA PRO A 215 7.13 9.41 1.68
C PRO A 215 7.93 8.86 2.87
N GLU A 216 8.94 9.58 3.34
CA GLU A 216 9.80 9.19 4.44
C GLU A 216 9.02 8.91 5.74
N HIS A 217 7.98 9.70 6.02
CA HIS A 217 7.12 9.49 7.19
C HIS A 217 6.33 8.17 7.13
N VAL A 218 5.99 7.72 5.91
CA VAL A 218 5.38 6.40 5.70
C VAL A 218 6.41 5.31 5.91
N VAL A 219 7.62 5.51 5.38
CA VAL A 219 8.73 4.56 5.48
C VAL A 219 9.19 4.38 6.92
N GLU A 220 9.19 5.41 7.76
CA GLU A 220 9.43 5.25 9.21
C GLU A 220 8.46 4.25 9.85
N LYS A 221 7.17 4.29 9.48
CA LYS A 221 6.17 3.35 9.99
C LYS A 221 6.39 1.95 9.43
N LEU A 222 6.79 1.84 8.16
CA LEU A 222 7.18 0.58 7.53
C LEU A 222 8.35 -0.07 8.27
N ILE A 223 9.41 0.68 8.56
CA ILE A 223 10.58 0.17 9.30
C ILE A 223 10.16 -0.35 10.68
N HIS A 224 9.37 0.41 11.41
CA HIS A 224 8.88 -0.06 12.71
C HIS A 224 8.02 -1.35 12.58
N ALA A 225 7.18 -1.45 11.55
CA ALA A 225 6.36 -2.64 11.32
C ALA A 225 7.21 -3.87 10.96
N LEU A 226 8.31 -3.69 10.23
CA LEU A 226 9.24 -4.76 9.86
C LEU A 226 10.13 -5.21 11.02
N GLU A 227 10.67 -4.26 11.80
CA GLU A 227 11.74 -4.54 12.75
C GLU A 227 11.27 -4.74 14.20
N SER A 228 10.08 -4.26 14.54
CA SER A 228 9.53 -4.44 15.88
C SER A 228 9.23 -5.91 16.18
N PRO A 229 9.63 -6.44 17.33
CA PRO A 229 9.23 -7.79 17.76
C PRO A 229 7.70 -7.87 18.02
N ARG A 230 7.05 -6.74 18.27
CA ARG A 230 5.59 -6.61 18.45
C ARG A 230 5.07 -5.46 17.60
N PRO A 231 4.92 -5.65 16.28
CA PRO A 231 4.45 -4.59 15.41
C PRO A 231 3.02 -4.20 15.75
N LYS A 232 2.70 -2.92 15.56
CA LYS A 232 1.32 -2.45 15.72
C LYS A 232 0.46 -2.98 14.56
N VAL A 233 -0.80 -3.24 14.84
CA VAL A 233 -1.78 -3.62 13.83
C VAL A 233 -1.99 -2.49 12.81
N ARG A 234 -2.00 -1.24 13.29
CA ARG A 234 -2.23 -0.04 12.47
C ARG A 234 -1.25 1.08 12.81
N TYR A 235 -0.80 1.75 11.75
CA TYR A 235 0.11 2.89 11.80
C TYR A 235 -0.53 4.10 11.12
N SER A 236 -1.17 4.97 11.88
CA SER A 236 -1.62 6.26 11.37
C SER A 236 -0.41 7.17 11.13
N VAL A 237 -0.25 7.67 9.89
CA VAL A 237 0.94 8.44 9.51
C VAL A 237 0.79 9.92 9.83
N THR A 238 -0.37 10.51 9.55
CA THR A 238 -0.61 11.94 9.78
C THR A 238 -1.46 12.17 11.03
N LEU A 239 -1.30 13.32 11.67
CA LEU A 239 -2.16 13.73 12.78
C LEU A 239 -3.64 13.78 12.37
N LEU A 240 -3.91 14.13 11.09
CA LEU A 240 -5.25 14.08 10.54
C LEU A 240 -5.84 12.65 10.60
N THR A 241 -5.06 11.63 10.23
CA THR A 241 -5.51 10.23 10.29
C THR A 241 -5.80 9.80 11.72
N VAL A 242 -4.97 10.21 12.68
CA VAL A 242 -5.21 9.93 14.11
C VAL A 242 -6.51 10.58 14.58
N ALA A 243 -6.69 11.87 14.30
CA ALA A 243 -7.87 12.61 14.68
C ALA A 243 -9.16 12.01 14.09
N VAL A 244 -9.15 11.70 12.79
CA VAL A 244 -10.28 11.08 12.08
C VAL A 244 -10.65 9.72 12.67
N ARG A 245 -9.66 8.89 13.00
CA ARG A 245 -9.88 7.59 13.64
C ARG A 245 -10.58 7.71 15.00
N ILE A 246 -10.17 8.69 15.81
CA ILE A 246 -10.80 8.97 17.11
C ILE A 246 -12.21 9.51 16.90
N LEU A 247 -12.37 10.52 16.06
CA LEU A 247 -13.66 11.14 15.79
C LEU A 247 -14.71 10.15 15.29
N LYS A 248 -14.32 9.24 14.37
CA LYS A 248 -15.22 8.22 13.84
C LYS A 248 -15.75 7.25 14.92
N ARG A 249 -15.01 7.07 16.03
CA ARG A 249 -15.44 6.20 17.14
C ARG A 249 -16.39 6.86 18.13
N ILE A 250 -16.32 8.19 18.24
CA ILE A 250 -17.08 8.93 19.26
C ILE A 250 -18.20 9.79 18.70
N LEU A 251 -18.11 10.21 17.42
CA LEU A 251 -19.13 11.06 16.83
C LEU A 251 -20.24 10.23 16.17
N PRO A 252 -21.51 10.62 16.33
CA PRO A 252 -22.61 10.06 15.53
C PRO A 252 -22.43 10.34 14.05
N ASP A 253 -22.91 9.43 13.18
CA ASP A 253 -22.75 9.52 11.72
C ASP A 253 -23.21 10.87 11.15
N LYS A 254 -24.36 11.41 11.61
CA LYS A 254 -24.88 12.72 11.16
C LYS A 254 -23.87 13.86 11.37
N LEU A 255 -23.07 13.79 12.44
CA LEU A 255 -22.07 14.83 12.72
C LEU A 255 -20.81 14.60 11.88
N MET A 256 -20.40 13.35 11.72
CA MET A 256 -19.33 13.00 10.79
C MET A 256 -19.66 13.41 9.36
N ASP A 257 -20.88 13.18 8.89
CA ASP A 257 -21.34 13.57 7.56
C ASP A 257 -21.23 15.08 7.33
N LYS A 258 -21.62 15.91 8.32
CA LYS A 258 -21.44 17.38 8.23
C LYS A 258 -19.97 17.78 8.07
N ILE A 259 -19.06 17.11 8.75
CA ILE A 259 -17.61 17.37 8.64
C ILE A 259 -17.08 16.94 7.27
N LEU A 260 -17.47 15.75 6.80
CA LEU A 260 -16.93 15.12 5.60
C LEU A 260 -17.55 15.68 4.32
N ALA A 261 -18.84 16.02 4.31
CA ALA A 261 -19.53 16.60 3.15
C ALA A 261 -18.90 17.94 2.69
N ASN A 262 -18.37 18.71 3.61
CA ASN A 262 -17.72 19.99 3.30
C ASN A 262 -16.32 19.82 2.66
N GLN A 263 -15.73 18.64 2.72
CA GLN A 263 -14.45 18.35 2.05
C GLN A 263 -14.60 18.18 0.52
N GLY A 264 -15.81 17.89 0.02
CA GLY A 264 -16.09 17.76 -1.41
C GLY A 264 -16.71 18.99 -2.09
N LYS A 265 -17.24 19.95 -1.31
CA LYS A 265 -17.92 21.17 -1.85
C LYS A 265 -16.98 22.31 -2.25
N LYS A 266 -15.69 22.17 -2.01
CA LYS A 266 -14.66 23.15 -2.39
C LYS A 266 -13.77 22.64 -3.53
N ALA A 267 -14.26 21.65 -4.28
CA ALA A 267 -13.65 21.18 -5.52
C ALA A 267 -14.47 21.64 -6.73
#